data_ee89852fc1683b27405527ff5e0e8c36
#
_entry.id   ee89852fc1683b27405527ff5e0e8c36
#
_cell.length_a   1.000
_cell.length_b   1.000
_cell.length_c   1.000
_cell.angle_alpha   90.00
_cell.angle_beta   90.00
_cell.angle_gamma   90.00
#
_symmetry.space_group_name_H-M   'P 1'
#
loop_
_entity.id
_entity.type
_entity.pdbx_description
1 polymer ?
#
loop_
_entity_poly.entity_id
_entity_poly.type
_entity_poly.pdbx_seq_one_letter_code
_entity_poly.pdbx_strand_id
1 'polypeptide(L)'
;MKVSDILRVKGGTLFTATPDEPLAQAVQMMSERDIGSLVVMEHGDLVGMLTFREVIQKIVQNGGNIGGGTQVRSAMDDAPLTCTMETEMDEVRRMMLDRHARYMPVMDKRMLMGVISFYDVAKAVVDSQNFENKMLKAYIRDWPAEDEAKEA
;
A
#
# COMPACT_ATOMS: atom_id res chain seq x y z
N MET A 1 -13.65 5.23 7.26
CA MET A 1 -12.72 5.66 6.18
C MET A 1 -12.51 4.49 5.23
N LYS A 2 -12.60 4.76 3.96
CA LYS A 2 -12.47 3.77 2.90
C LYS A 2 -11.17 3.94 2.14
N VAL A 3 -10.79 2.92 1.39
CA VAL A 3 -9.61 2.97 0.51
C VAL A 3 -9.65 4.17 -0.42
N SER A 4 -10.83 4.51 -0.95
CA SER A 4 -11.00 5.69 -1.82
C SER A 4 -10.54 7.00 -1.15
N ASP A 5 -10.70 7.13 0.15
CA ASP A 5 -10.25 8.31 0.88
C ASP A 5 -8.73 8.42 0.89
N ILE A 6 -8.05 7.27 1.04
CA ILE A 6 -6.58 7.21 1.02
C ILE A 6 -6.06 7.57 -0.37
N LEU A 7 -6.62 6.99 -1.42
CA LEU A 7 -6.16 7.24 -2.79
C LEU A 7 -6.42 8.67 -3.24
N ARG A 8 -7.48 9.29 -2.76
CA ARG A 8 -7.77 10.70 -3.07
C ARG A 8 -6.65 11.63 -2.62
N VAL A 9 -6.05 11.33 -1.47
CA VAL A 9 -4.95 12.13 -0.91
C VAL A 9 -3.62 11.74 -1.55
N LYS A 10 -3.39 10.43 -1.74
CA LYS A 10 -2.13 9.90 -2.27
C LYS A 10 -1.91 10.29 -3.74
N GLY A 11 -2.97 10.37 -4.52
CA GLY A 11 -2.89 10.56 -5.96
C GLY A 11 -2.84 9.25 -6.73
N GLY A 12 -2.90 9.33 -8.06
CA GLY A 12 -3.06 8.19 -8.94
C GLY A 12 -1.84 7.81 -9.77
N THR A 13 -0.64 8.25 -9.39
CA THR A 13 0.57 7.87 -10.12
C THR A 13 0.85 6.38 -9.90
N LEU A 14 0.90 5.64 -11.01
CA LEU A 14 1.17 4.20 -10.99
C LEU A 14 2.39 3.89 -11.83
N PHE A 15 3.25 3.03 -11.28
CA PHE A 15 4.36 2.45 -12.01
C PHE A 15 4.10 0.96 -12.16
N THR A 16 4.20 0.48 -13.38
CA THR A 16 3.90 -0.91 -13.72
C THR A 16 5.10 -1.56 -14.39
N ALA A 17 5.10 -2.88 -14.38
CA ALA A 17 6.04 -3.71 -15.09
C ALA A 17 5.27 -4.74 -15.92
N THR A 18 5.93 -5.31 -16.92
CA THR A 18 5.38 -6.44 -17.67
C THR A 18 6.04 -7.74 -17.17
N PRO A 19 5.35 -8.89 -17.27
CA PRO A 19 5.92 -10.13 -16.72
C PRO A 19 7.19 -10.59 -17.48
N ASP A 20 7.33 -10.24 -18.74
CA ASP A 20 8.43 -10.72 -19.56
C ASP A 20 9.65 -9.80 -19.57
N GLU A 21 9.57 -8.61 -18.97
CA GLU A 21 10.73 -7.75 -18.89
C GLU A 21 11.78 -8.29 -17.92
N PRO A 22 13.07 -7.94 -18.12
CA PRO A 22 14.12 -8.36 -17.21
C PRO A 22 13.90 -7.84 -15.79
N LEU A 23 14.11 -8.69 -14.80
CA LEU A 23 13.98 -8.30 -13.39
C LEU A 23 14.92 -7.14 -13.08
N ALA A 24 16.14 -7.15 -13.62
CA ALA A 24 17.10 -6.08 -13.41
C ALA A 24 16.56 -4.72 -13.85
N GLN A 25 15.80 -4.68 -14.96
CA GLN A 25 15.18 -3.45 -15.45
C GLN A 25 14.11 -2.95 -14.49
N ALA A 26 13.28 -3.85 -13.97
CA ALA A 26 12.25 -3.49 -12.99
C ALA A 26 12.87 -2.97 -11.71
N VAL A 27 13.92 -3.62 -11.21
CA VAL A 27 14.64 -3.20 -10.01
C VAL A 27 15.28 -1.83 -10.20
N GLN A 28 15.85 -1.57 -11.37
CA GLN A 28 16.42 -0.25 -11.70
C GLN A 28 15.34 0.83 -11.64
N MET A 29 14.17 0.58 -12.20
CA MET A 29 13.04 1.51 -12.12
C MET A 29 12.64 1.78 -10.67
N MET A 30 12.55 0.73 -9.85
CA MET A 30 12.21 0.88 -8.43
C MET A 30 13.22 1.77 -7.70
N SER A 31 14.49 1.60 -8.00
CA SER A 31 15.57 2.41 -7.42
C SER A 31 15.49 3.86 -7.90
N GLU A 32 15.37 4.09 -9.19
CA GLU A 32 15.33 5.44 -9.77
C GLU A 32 14.11 6.24 -9.33
N ARG A 33 12.97 5.57 -9.15
CA ARG A 33 11.72 6.20 -8.74
C ARG A 33 11.51 6.20 -7.23
N ASP A 34 12.42 5.58 -6.48
CA ASP A 34 12.32 5.43 -5.03
C ASP A 34 10.97 4.84 -4.61
N ILE A 35 10.60 3.73 -5.23
CA ILE A 35 9.35 3.02 -4.96
C ILE A 35 9.63 1.58 -4.53
N GLY A 36 8.79 1.07 -3.63
CA GLY A 36 8.94 -0.26 -3.04
C GLY A 36 8.14 -1.35 -3.72
N SER A 37 7.36 -1.00 -4.74
CA SER A 37 6.51 -1.96 -5.43
C SER A 37 6.23 -1.56 -6.85
N LEU A 38 6.03 -2.58 -7.70
CA LEU A 38 5.51 -2.42 -9.06
C LEU A 38 4.34 -3.37 -9.23
N VAL A 39 3.28 -2.89 -9.85
CA VAL A 39 2.18 -3.74 -10.29
C VAL A 39 2.57 -4.36 -11.62
N VAL A 40 2.42 -5.67 -11.75
CA VAL A 40 2.74 -6.38 -12.98
C VAL A 40 1.46 -6.55 -13.79
N MET A 41 1.46 -5.95 -14.98
CA MET A 41 0.29 -5.93 -15.87
C MET A 41 0.61 -6.64 -17.18
N GLU A 42 -0.37 -7.38 -17.67
CA GLU A 42 -0.28 -8.05 -18.97
C GLU A 42 -1.62 -7.91 -19.69
N HIS A 43 -1.60 -7.34 -20.89
CA HIS A 43 -2.81 -7.14 -21.69
C HIS A 43 -3.95 -6.42 -20.95
N GLY A 44 -3.59 -5.45 -20.11
CA GLY A 44 -4.55 -4.69 -19.34
C GLY A 44 -5.03 -5.35 -18.04
N ASP A 45 -4.56 -6.56 -17.75
CA ASP A 45 -4.92 -7.29 -16.53
C ASP A 45 -3.79 -7.28 -15.50
N LEU A 46 -4.17 -7.21 -14.23
CA LEU A 46 -3.24 -7.43 -13.13
C LEU A 46 -2.86 -8.91 -13.10
N VAL A 47 -1.57 -9.21 -13.26
CA VAL A 47 -1.08 -10.59 -13.21
C VAL A 47 -0.16 -10.85 -12.04
N GLY A 48 0.31 -9.81 -11.36
CA GLY A 48 1.16 -10.00 -10.20
C GLY A 48 1.60 -8.70 -9.57
N MET A 49 2.40 -8.84 -8.52
CA MET A 49 3.00 -7.71 -7.84
C MET A 49 4.46 -8.02 -7.52
N LEU A 50 5.32 -7.04 -7.73
CA LEU A 50 6.74 -7.13 -7.43
C LEU A 50 7.07 -6.13 -6.33
N THR A 51 7.53 -6.62 -5.18
CA THR A 51 7.97 -5.78 -4.07
C THR A 51 9.41 -6.12 -3.71
N PHE A 52 10.00 -5.35 -2.80
CA PHE A 52 11.33 -5.66 -2.29
C PHE A 52 11.44 -7.09 -1.76
N ARG A 53 10.35 -7.63 -1.16
CA ARG A 53 10.34 -9.01 -0.67
C ARG A 53 10.63 -10.00 -1.79
N GLU A 54 9.91 -9.90 -2.91
CA GLU A 54 10.07 -10.81 -4.04
C GLU A 54 11.44 -10.65 -4.70
N VAL A 55 11.93 -9.42 -4.78
CA VAL A 55 13.27 -9.16 -5.31
C VAL A 55 14.33 -9.82 -4.44
N ILE A 56 14.27 -9.62 -3.12
CA ILE A 56 15.22 -10.21 -2.18
C ILE A 56 15.18 -11.73 -2.23
N GLN A 57 13.98 -12.32 -2.24
CA GLN A 57 13.82 -13.77 -2.34
C GLN A 57 14.45 -14.31 -3.63
N LYS A 58 14.28 -13.60 -4.73
CA LYS A 58 14.84 -14.01 -6.02
C LYS A 58 16.37 -13.92 -6.04
N ILE A 59 16.92 -12.87 -5.47
CA ILE A 59 18.38 -12.72 -5.34
C ILE A 59 18.95 -13.91 -4.57
N VAL A 60 18.34 -14.29 -3.47
CA VAL A 60 18.77 -15.43 -2.66
C VAL A 60 18.68 -16.73 -3.47
N GLN A 61 17.57 -16.96 -4.17
CA GLN A 61 17.40 -18.14 -5.03
C GLN A 61 18.44 -18.20 -6.14
N ASN A 62 18.87 -17.06 -6.66
CA ASN A 62 19.86 -16.97 -7.74
C ASN A 62 21.30 -16.93 -7.23
N GLY A 63 21.55 -17.21 -5.96
CA GLY A 63 22.91 -17.21 -5.42
C GLY A 63 23.53 -15.84 -5.27
N GLY A 64 22.73 -14.78 -5.21
CA GLY A 64 23.19 -13.43 -4.93
C GLY A 64 23.11 -12.44 -6.09
N ASN A 65 22.43 -12.79 -7.19
CA ASN A 65 22.32 -11.88 -8.34
C ASN A 65 20.91 -11.86 -8.94
N ILE A 66 20.64 -10.86 -9.79
CA ILE A 66 19.37 -10.68 -10.48
C ILE A 66 19.52 -10.67 -12.00
N GLY A 67 20.74 -10.94 -12.51
CA GLY A 67 21.01 -10.94 -13.94
C GLY A 67 20.73 -12.29 -14.60
N GLY A 68 21.26 -12.46 -15.80
CA GLY A 68 21.28 -13.73 -16.49
C GLY A 68 19.93 -14.22 -17.01
N GLY A 69 19.06 -13.31 -17.48
CA GLY A 69 17.81 -13.70 -18.10
C GLY A 69 16.65 -13.89 -17.11
N THR A 70 16.85 -13.53 -15.85
CA THR A 70 15.74 -13.55 -14.87
C THR A 70 14.69 -12.53 -15.25
N GLN A 71 13.45 -12.98 -15.40
CA GLN A 71 12.32 -12.13 -15.75
C GLN A 71 11.46 -11.82 -14.53
N VAL A 72 10.71 -10.72 -14.60
CA VAL A 72 9.74 -10.33 -13.57
C VAL A 72 8.79 -11.49 -13.25
N ARG A 73 8.30 -12.19 -14.27
CA ARG A 73 7.40 -13.33 -14.12
C ARG A 73 7.90 -14.37 -13.12
N SER A 74 9.20 -14.61 -13.08
CA SER A 74 9.78 -15.63 -12.20
C SER A 74 9.95 -15.19 -10.76
N ALA A 75 9.83 -13.88 -10.50
CA ALA A 75 10.03 -13.30 -9.16
C ALA A 75 8.73 -12.81 -8.53
N MET A 76 7.78 -12.31 -9.32
CA MET A 76 6.57 -11.67 -8.84
C MET A 76 5.70 -12.59 -7.99
N ASP A 77 4.91 -12.00 -7.10
CA ASP A 77 3.78 -12.65 -6.45
C ASP A 77 2.64 -12.70 -7.48
N ASP A 78 2.23 -13.90 -7.89
CA ASP A 78 1.20 -14.09 -8.91
C ASP A 78 -0.23 -14.14 -8.36
N ALA A 79 -0.39 -14.00 -7.05
CA ALA A 79 -1.69 -13.98 -6.39
C ALA A 79 -1.71 -12.94 -5.26
N PRO A 80 -1.45 -11.65 -5.57
CA PRO A 80 -1.42 -10.63 -4.54
C PRO A 80 -2.80 -10.39 -3.94
N LEU A 81 -2.83 -10.01 -2.67
CA LEU A 81 -4.05 -9.51 -2.07
C LEU A 81 -4.47 -8.24 -2.79
N THR A 82 -5.76 -8.10 -3.03
CA THR A 82 -6.33 -6.89 -3.61
C THR A 82 -7.47 -6.38 -2.75
N CYS A 83 -7.80 -5.12 -2.92
CA CYS A 83 -8.97 -4.50 -2.31
C CYS A 83 -9.69 -3.65 -3.35
N THR A 84 -10.81 -3.06 -2.96
CA THR A 84 -11.57 -2.15 -3.81
C THR A 84 -11.59 -0.75 -3.20
N MET A 85 -12.06 0.22 -3.97
CA MET A 85 -12.24 1.58 -3.47
C MET A 85 -13.17 1.66 -2.27
N GLU A 86 -14.10 0.70 -2.18
CA GLU A 86 -15.13 0.67 -1.13
C GLU A 86 -14.70 -0.10 0.13
N THR A 87 -13.56 -0.78 0.09
CA THR A 87 -13.06 -1.54 1.24
C THR A 87 -12.79 -0.60 2.40
N GLU A 88 -13.26 -0.96 3.59
CA GLU A 88 -13.00 -0.19 4.79
C GLU A 88 -11.54 -0.31 5.21
N MET A 89 -10.99 0.78 5.73
CA MET A 89 -9.59 0.85 6.12
C MET A 89 -9.23 -0.19 7.19
N ASP A 90 -10.12 -0.46 8.13
CA ASP A 90 -9.88 -1.47 9.17
C ASP A 90 -9.75 -2.87 8.58
N GLU A 91 -10.52 -3.16 7.55
CA GLU A 91 -10.40 -4.45 6.85
C GLU A 91 -9.08 -4.57 6.11
N VAL A 92 -8.68 -3.53 5.39
CA VAL A 92 -7.38 -3.48 4.70
C VAL A 92 -6.25 -3.68 5.69
N ARG A 93 -6.30 -3.00 6.83
CA ARG A 93 -5.29 -3.14 7.88
C ARG A 93 -5.18 -4.58 8.35
N ARG A 94 -6.30 -5.24 8.61
CA ARG A 94 -6.31 -6.65 9.03
C ARG A 94 -5.73 -7.55 7.96
N MET A 95 -6.12 -7.36 6.70
CA MET A 95 -5.60 -8.15 5.57
C MET A 95 -4.09 -8.01 5.46
N MET A 96 -3.57 -6.79 5.56
CA MET A 96 -2.14 -6.53 5.49
C MET A 96 -1.38 -7.17 6.65
N LEU A 97 -1.92 -7.08 7.87
CA LEU A 97 -1.29 -7.66 9.05
C LEU A 97 -1.28 -9.18 9.00
N ASP A 98 -2.38 -9.80 8.59
CA ASP A 98 -2.51 -11.26 8.55
C ASP A 98 -1.55 -11.89 7.53
N ARG A 99 -1.31 -11.20 6.41
CA ARG A 99 -0.47 -11.72 5.33
C ARG A 99 0.92 -11.08 5.30
N HIS A 100 1.24 -10.21 6.24
CA HIS A 100 2.47 -9.42 6.23
C HIS A 100 2.68 -8.67 4.90
N ALA A 101 1.58 -8.24 4.28
CA ALA A 101 1.61 -7.50 3.02
C ALA A 101 1.88 -6.03 3.31
N ARG A 102 2.84 -5.44 2.58
CA ARG A 102 3.17 -4.01 2.71
C ARG A 102 2.51 -3.16 1.64
N TYR A 103 2.03 -3.79 0.58
CA TYR A 103 1.42 -3.13 -0.57
C TYR A 103 0.21 -3.93 -1.00
N MET A 104 -0.81 -3.23 -1.48
CA MET A 104 -2.04 -3.87 -1.93
C MET A 104 -2.61 -3.11 -3.12
N PRO A 105 -2.75 -3.76 -4.27
CA PRO A 105 -3.44 -3.16 -5.42
C PRO A 105 -4.91 -2.91 -5.12
N VAL A 106 -5.40 -1.78 -5.59
CA VAL A 106 -6.80 -1.39 -5.49
C VAL A 106 -7.44 -1.60 -6.86
N MET A 107 -8.46 -2.43 -6.92
CA MET A 107 -9.10 -2.83 -8.17
C MET A 107 -10.55 -2.35 -8.22
N ASP A 108 -11.00 -1.98 -9.42
CA ASP A 108 -12.41 -1.88 -9.75
C ASP A 108 -12.67 -2.92 -10.85
N LYS A 109 -13.20 -4.07 -10.45
CA LYS A 109 -13.33 -5.25 -11.30
C LYS A 109 -11.95 -5.61 -11.87
N ARG A 110 -11.73 -5.43 -13.18
CA ARG A 110 -10.46 -5.73 -13.85
C ARG A 110 -9.55 -4.51 -13.98
N MET A 111 -10.01 -3.34 -13.56
CA MET A 111 -9.26 -2.10 -13.70
C MET A 111 -8.44 -1.82 -12.45
N LEU A 112 -7.14 -1.56 -12.65
CA LEU A 112 -6.25 -1.13 -11.57
C LEU A 112 -6.52 0.35 -11.28
N MET A 113 -6.93 0.64 -10.04
CA MET A 113 -7.23 2.00 -9.60
C MET A 113 -6.05 2.67 -8.91
N GLY A 114 -5.20 1.89 -8.28
CA GLY A 114 -4.05 2.39 -7.53
C GLY A 114 -3.41 1.32 -6.69
N VAL A 115 -2.43 1.71 -5.90
CA VAL A 115 -1.77 0.85 -4.92
C VAL A 115 -1.74 1.58 -3.60
N ILE A 116 -2.12 0.92 -2.52
CA ILE A 116 -1.95 1.44 -1.17
C ILE A 116 -0.85 0.66 -0.47
N SER A 117 -0.08 1.36 0.36
CA SER A 117 0.97 0.77 1.17
C SER A 117 0.52 0.68 2.63
N PHE A 118 1.20 -0.17 3.40
CA PHE A 118 1.00 -0.21 4.85
C PHE A 118 1.31 1.16 5.47
N TYR A 119 2.29 1.88 4.94
CA TYR A 119 2.59 3.25 5.37
C TYR A 119 1.37 4.17 5.19
N ASP A 120 0.70 4.10 4.03
CA ASP A 120 -0.50 4.92 3.76
C ASP A 120 -1.60 4.64 4.78
N VAL A 121 -1.81 3.36 5.10
CA VAL A 121 -2.83 2.93 6.07
C VAL A 121 -2.45 3.40 7.47
N ALA A 122 -1.20 3.20 7.87
CA ALA A 122 -0.72 3.63 9.19
C ALA A 122 -0.85 5.15 9.36
N LYS A 123 -0.48 5.92 8.34
CA LYS A 123 -0.61 7.37 8.35
C LYS A 123 -2.07 7.78 8.49
N ALA A 124 -2.98 7.16 7.76
CA ALA A 124 -4.40 7.46 7.84
C ALA A 124 -4.97 7.17 9.23
N VAL A 125 -4.54 6.07 9.87
CA VAL A 125 -4.94 5.74 11.24
C VAL A 125 -4.45 6.81 12.22
N VAL A 126 -3.17 7.19 12.13
CA VAL A 126 -2.59 8.21 13.02
C VAL A 126 -3.29 9.56 12.81
N ASP A 127 -3.51 9.96 11.57
CA ASP A 127 -4.19 11.23 11.26
C ASP A 127 -5.62 11.23 11.80
N SER A 128 -6.33 10.11 11.69
CA SER A 128 -7.68 9.95 12.24
C SER A 128 -7.69 10.05 13.77
N GLN A 129 -6.76 9.38 14.43
CA GLN A 129 -6.62 9.45 15.89
C GLN A 129 -6.27 10.86 16.36
N ASN A 130 -5.37 11.54 15.66
CA ASN A 130 -5.01 12.92 15.97
C ASN A 130 -6.22 13.85 15.83
N PHE A 131 -7.03 13.66 14.80
CA PHE A 131 -8.25 14.43 14.61
C PHE A 131 -9.24 14.19 15.76
N GLU A 132 -9.48 12.94 16.12
CA GLU A 132 -10.35 12.57 17.23
C GLU A 132 -9.84 13.18 18.55
N ASN A 133 -8.53 13.11 18.80
CA ASN A 133 -7.93 13.72 19.98
C ASN A 133 -8.12 15.23 20.03
N LYS A 134 -7.95 15.92 18.90
CA LYS A 134 -8.17 17.36 18.82
C LYS A 134 -9.63 17.70 19.09
N MET A 135 -10.56 16.93 18.54
CA MET A 135 -12.00 17.14 18.76
C MET A 135 -12.35 16.91 20.23
N LEU A 136 -11.80 15.86 20.84
CA LEU A 136 -12.04 15.57 22.25
C LEU A 136 -11.46 16.67 23.15
N LYS A 137 -10.24 17.12 22.86
CA LYS A 137 -9.62 18.24 23.61
C LYS A 137 -10.41 19.52 23.49
N ALA A 138 -10.92 19.83 22.29
CA ALA A 138 -11.77 20.99 22.09
C ALA A 138 -13.07 20.89 22.87
N TYR A 139 -13.69 19.70 22.88
CA TYR A 139 -14.90 19.45 23.64
C TYR A 139 -14.66 19.64 25.13
N ILE A 140 -13.57 19.10 25.68
CA ILE A 140 -13.21 19.25 27.10
C ILE A 140 -12.90 20.71 27.41
N ARG A 141 -12.15 21.41 26.57
CA ARG A 141 -11.81 22.82 26.77
C ARG A 141 -13.05 23.71 26.81
N ASP A 142 -14.01 23.41 25.96
CA ASP A 142 -15.24 24.21 25.83
C ASP A 142 -16.35 23.72 26.76
N TRP A 143 -16.04 22.81 27.70
CA TRP A 143 -16.99 22.32 28.68
C TRP A 143 -17.48 23.46 29.55
N PRO A 144 -18.76 23.47 29.97
CA PRO A 144 -19.31 24.57 30.78
C PRO A 144 -18.53 24.84 32.03
N ALA A 145 -18.31 26.14 32.32
CA ALA A 145 -17.56 26.58 33.50
C ALA A 145 -18.12 26.10 34.85
N GLU A 146 -19.40 25.78 34.87
CA GLU A 146 -20.09 25.21 36.02
C GLU A 146 -19.51 23.87 36.46
N ASP A 147 -19.09 23.06 35.49
CA ASP A 147 -18.45 21.76 35.77
C ASP A 147 -17.03 21.94 36.26
N GLU A 148 -16.29 22.93 35.74
CA GLU A 148 -14.97 23.26 36.21
C GLU A 148 -15.03 23.79 37.64
N ALA A 149 -16.02 24.60 37.98
CA ALA A 149 -16.23 25.12 39.33
C ALA A 149 -16.54 24.02 40.37
N LYS A 150 -17.19 22.94 39.93
CA LYS A 150 -17.48 21.79 40.80
C LYS A 150 -16.26 20.93 41.07
N GLU A 151 -15.28 20.95 40.20
CA GLU A 151 -14.05 20.20 40.34
C GLU A 151 -12.99 20.95 41.18
N ALA A 152 -13.18 22.24 41.29
CA ALA A 152 -12.31 23.08 42.10
C ALA A 152 -12.69 23.05 43.58
#